data_2e9497d07dfe22f961b27615aa6c649d
#
_entry.id   2e9497d07dfe22f961b27615aa6c649d
#
_cell.length_a   1.000
_cell.length_b   1.000
_cell.length_c   1.000
_cell.angle_alpha   90.00
_cell.angle_beta   90.00
_cell.angle_gamma   90.00
#
_symmetry.space_group_name_H-M   'P 1'
#
loop_
_entity.id
_entity.type
_entity.pdbx_description
1 polymer ?
#
loop_
_entity_poly.entity_id
_entity_poly.type
_entity_poly.pdbx_seq_one_letter_code
_entity_poly.pdbx_strand_id
1 'polypeptide(L)'
;NCDNIQLLCTSRLEDSLDAMDSINPILVIVDSIQTIYSVSAGLIPGTINQLKYCANEFISWVKERDSVLIMTAHVTKEGTIAGPKSLEHMVDTVISFERNNDDIRFLHAQKNRFGAIDEIGIFNMTEKGLLPVYDTASLFLTKRKDKQPSGVICTPVFEGSRVVMVEIQALTVQAKASLSRVYSEKIDSGRISRIAAVIEKRCGLVFSDQDLYINVAG
;
A
#
# COMPACT_ATOMS: atom_id res chain seq x y z
N ASN A 1 -30.31 -0.95 6.83
CA ASN A 1 -30.90 0.35 7.19
C ASN A 1 -29.75 1.35 7.31
N CYS A 2 -29.80 2.40 6.49
CA CYS A 2 -28.79 3.48 6.49
C CYS A 2 -29.43 4.80 7.02
N ASP A 3 -30.35 4.70 7.95
CA ASP A 3 -31.16 5.83 8.44
C ASP A 3 -30.32 6.89 9.18
N ASN A 4 -29.11 6.52 9.60
CA ASN A 4 -28.16 7.40 10.31
C ASN A 4 -27.06 7.94 9.40
N ILE A 5 -27.13 7.76 8.08
CA ILE A 5 -26.15 8.26 7.12
C ILE A 5 -26.78 9.39 6.32
N GLN A 6 -26.11 10.53 6.31
CA GLN A 6 -26.47 11.67 5.48
C GLN A 6 -25.39 11.87 4.41
N LEU A 7 -25.78 12.17 3.19
CA LEU A 7 -24.88 12.43 2.07
C LEU A 7 -25.00 13.89 1.65
N LEU A 8 -23.87 14.57 1.63
CA LEU A 8 -23.75 15.93 1.12
C LEU A 8 -22.88 15.93 -0.14
N CYS A 9 -23.44 16.39 -1.25
CA CYS A 9 -22.71 16.54 -2.51
C CYS A 9 -22.31 18.01 -2.69
N THR A 10 -21.12 18.35 -2.19
CA THR A 10 -20.53 19.68 -2.34
C THR A 10 -19.01 19.58 -2.47
N SER A 11 -18.40 20.59 -3.08
CA SER A 11 -16.94 20.80 -3.08
C SER A 11 -16.54 22.01 -2.24
N ARG A 12 -17.51 22.74 -1.68
CA ARG A 12 -17.23 23.92 -0.86
C ARG A 12 -17.08 23.53 0.60
N LEU A 13 -15.98 24.01 1.20
CA LEU A 13 -15.71 23.78 2.62
C LEU A 13 -16.81 24.38 3.50
N GLU A 14 -17.22 25.60 3.19
CA GLU A 14 -18.22 26.34 3.97
C GLU A 14 -19.54 25.58 4.08
N ASP A 15 -20.03 25.06 2.94
CA ASP A 15 -21.27 24.24 2.92
C ASP A 15 -21.13 22.97 3.76
N SER A 16 -19.91 22.38 3.77
CA SER A 16 -19.62 21.18 4.58
C SER A 16 -19.63 21.50 6.07
N LEU A 17 -19.00 22.61 6.48
CA LEU A 17 -18.96 23.02 7.88
C LEU A 17 -20.34 23.43 8.40
N ASP A 18 -21.14 24.15 7.61
CA ASP A 18 -22.51 24.53 7.96
C ASP A 18 -23.39 23.28 8.18
N ALA A 19 -23.24 22.26 7.31
CA ALA A 19 -23.95 21.00 7.48
C ALA A 19 -23.48 20.23 8.72
N MET A 20 -22.18 20.20 8.97
CA MET A 20 -21.61 19.55 10.14
C MET A 20 -22.08 20.23 11.45
N ASP A 21 -22.15 21.56 11.48
CA ASP A 21 -22.69 22.32 12.63
C ASP A 21 -24.17 22.02 12.87
N SER A 22 -24.93 21.90 11.79
CA SER A 22 -26.36 21.60 11.88
C SER A 22 -26.67 20.19 12.37
N ILE A 23 -25.86 19.19 11.94
CA ILE A 23 -26.11 17.77 12.20
C ILE A 23 -25.39 17.29 13.47
N ASN A 24 -24.26 17.89 13.79
CA ASN A 24 -23.31 17.48 14.84
C ASN A 24 -22.97 15.98 14.77
N PRO A 25 -22.40 15.49 13.63
CA PRO A 25 -22.16 14.08 13.40
C PRO A 25 -21.03 13.55 14.29
N ILE A 26 -21.14 12.29 14.72
CA ILE A 26 -20.06 11.57 15.43
C ILE A 26 -18.93 11.10 14.49
N LEU A 27 -19.24 10.96 13.20
CA LEU A 27 -18.29 10.56 12.16
C LEU A 27 -18.51 11.40 10.90
N VAL A 28 -17.45 12.01 10.41
CA VAL A 28 -17.40 12.74 9.14
C VAL A 28 -16.48 11.99 8.18
N ILE A 29 -16.95 11.73 6.97
CA ILE A 29 -16.14 11.14 5.89
C ILE A 29 -16.11 12.12 4.72
N VAL A 30 -14.90 12.52 4.31
CA VAL A 30 -14.66 13.41 3.17
C VAL A 30 -14.00 12.61 2.04
N ASP A 31 -14.73 12.41 0.94
CA ASP A 31 -14.23 11.69 -0.24
C ASP A 31 -14.32 12.59 -1.49
N SER A 32 -13.23 13.21 -1.90
CA SER A 32 -11.89 13.26 -1.32
C SER A 32 -11.53 14.68 -0.90
N ILE A 33 -10.58 14.82 -0.01
CA ILE A 33 -10.12 16.14 0.45
C ILE A 33 -9.56 17.00 -0.68
N GLN A 34 -9.06 16.38 -1.76
CA GLN A 34 -8.50 17.10 -2.91
C GLN A 34 -9.55 17.87 -3.73
N THR A 35 -10.81 17.49 -3.63
CA THR A 35 -11.91 18.17 -4.34
C THR A 35 -12.49 19.35 -3.56
N ILE A 36 -12.17 19.45 -2.28
CA ILE A 36 -12.69 20.50 -1.40
C ILE A 36 -11.89 21.79 -1.58
N TYR A 37 -12.59 22.89 -1.66
CA TYR A 37 -12.02 24.24 -1.69
C TYR A 37 -12.80 25.22 -0.82
N SER A 38 -12.14 26.29 -0.39
CA SER A 38 -12.74 27.41 0.32
C SER A 38 -12.59 28.68 -0.50
N VAL A 39 -13.66 29.43 -0.65
CA VAL A 39 -13.64 30.75 -1.26
C VAL A 39 -13.03 31.77 -0.28
N SER A 40 -13.29 31.59 1.00
CA SER A 40 -12.83 32.49 2.07
C SER A 40 -11.32 32.46 2.27
N ALA A 41 -10.66 31.35 1.89
CA ALA A 41 -9.21 31.20 2.04
C ALA A 41 -8.41 32.10 1.08
N GLY A 42 -9.03 32.68 0.04
CA GLY A 42 -8.35 33.51 -0.96
C GLY A 42 -7.27 32.77 -1.75
N LEU A 43 -7.27 31.42 -1.72
CA LEU A 43 -6.29 30.54 -2.35
C LEU A 43 -6.87 29.93 -3.63
N ILE A 44 -5.99 29.61 -4.57
CA ILE A 44 -6.40 28.97 -5.83
C ILE A 44 -6.85 27.52 -5.54
N PRO A 45 -8.06 27.08 -5.95
CA PRO A 45 -8.52 25.71 -5.82
C PRO A 45 -7.53 24.71 -6.42
N GLY A 46 -7.38 23.55 -5.77
CA GLY A 46 -6.46 22.48 -6.20
C GLY A 46 -4.99 22.69 -5.80
N THR A 47 -4.62 23.82 -5.19
CA THR A 47 -3.28 24.02 -4.65
C THR A 47 -3.07 23.33 -3.32
N ILE A 48 -1.80 23.01 -2.98
CA ILE A 48 -1.43 22.39 -1.69
C ILE A 48 -1.86 23.26 -0.51
N ASN A 49 -1.77 24.59 -0.66
CA ASN A 49 -2.14 25.50 0.42
C ASN A 49 -3.65 25.47 0.66
N GLN A 50 -4.45 25.41 -0.40
CA GLN A 50 -5.90 25.23 -0.31
C GLN A 50 -6.25 23.91 0.39
N LEU A 51 -5.61 22.82 -0.03
CA LEU A 51 -5.78 21.50 0.56
C LEU A 51 -5.48 21.51 2.06
N LYS A 52 -4.35 22.09 2.47
CA LYS A 52 -3.96 22.22 3.87
C LYS A 52 -4.95 23.04 4.67
N TYR A 53 -5.40 24.15 4.11
CA TYR A 53 -6.39 25.03 4.74
C TYR A 53 -7.69 24.25 4.99
N CYS A 54 -8.26 23.62 3.97
CA CYS A 54 -9.51 22.87 4.10
C CYS A 54 -9.38 21.70 5.11
N ALA A 55 -8.27 20.97 5.05
CA ALA A 55 -8.01 19.89 6.01
C ALA A 55 -7.90 20.42 7.46
N ASN A 56 -7.23 21.57 7.64
CA ASN A 56 -7.11 22.18 8.97
C ASN A 56 -8.46 22.59 9.55
N GLU A 57 -9.33 23.16 8.75
CA GLU A 57 -10.68 23.56 9.19
C GLU A 57 -11.50 22.34 9.63
N PHE A 58 -11.52 21.26 8.85
CA PHE A 58 -12.17 20.00 9.25
C PHE A 58 -11.56 19.43 10.54
N ILE A 59 -10.22 19.39 10.64
CA ILE A 59 -9.52 18.89 11.83
C ILE A 59 -9.84 19.75 13.06
N SER A 60 -9.87 21.06 12.91
CA SER A 60 -10.21 21.98 14.01
C SER A 60 -11.64 21.76 14.47
N TRP A 61 -12.58 21.59 13.53
CA TRP A 61 -13.98 21.33 13.84
C TRP A 61 -14.16 20.07 14.69
N VAL A 62 -13.52 18.93 14.31
CA VAL A 62 -13.65 17.66 15.05
C VAL A 62 -12.91 17.68 16.38
N LYS A 63 -11.80 18.45 16.51
CA LYS A 63 -11.05 18.59 17.77
C LYS A 63 -11.82 19.32 18.86
N GLU A 64 -12.71 20.20 18.49
CA GLU A 64 -13.59 20.92 19.44
C GLU A 64 -14.80 20.09 19.87
N ARG A 65 -15.00 18.95 19.24
CA ARG A 65 -16.15 18.06 19.43
C ARG A 65 -15.69 16.61 19.61
N ASP A 66 -16.54 15.78 20.16
CA ASP A 66 -16.26 14.34 20.30
C ASP A 66 -16.64 13.61 19.00
N SER A 67 -15.94 13.97 17.91
CA SER A 67 -16.21 13.48 16.55
C SER A 67 -14.96 12.91 15.90
N VAL A 68 -15.13 11.99 14.96
CA VAL A 68 -14.06 11.37 14.15
C VAL A 68 -14.11 11.88 12.72
N LEU A 69 -12.95 12.19 12.15
CA LEU A 69 -12.80 12.60 10.75
C LEU A 69 -12.01 11.54 9.98
N ILE A 70 -12.57 11.08 8.87
CA ILE A 70 -11.87 10.27 7.87
C ILE A 70 -11.81 11.07 6.57
N MET A 71 -10.61 11.30 6.06
CA MET A 71 -10.39 11.93 4.77
C MET A 71 -9.73 10.95 3.82
N THR A 72 -10.31 10.75 2.65
CA THR A 72 -9.62 10.02 1.58
C THR A 72 -8.77 10.97 0.76
N ALA A 73 -7.63 10.45 0.27
CA ALA A 73 -6.75 11.18 -0.63
C ALA A 73 -6.10 10.24 -1.63
N HIS A 74 -5.99 10.66 -2.88
CA HIS A 74 -5.33 9.88 -3.92
C HIS A 74 -3.84 10.20 -3.98
N VAL A 75 -3.02 9.15 -3.99
CA VAL A 75 -1.57 9.24 -4.21
C VAL A 75 -1.29 8.83 -5.66
N THR A 76 -0.55 9.66 -6.41
CA THR A 76 -0.12 9.28 -7.77
C THR A 76 1.00 8.25 -7.71
N LYS A 77 1.11 7.41 -8.76
CA LYS A 77 2.13 6.34 -8.88
C LYS A 77 3.58 6.83 -8.71
N GLU A 78 3.83 8.10 -8.93
CA GLU A 78 5.18 8.70 -8.83
C GLU A 78 5.50 9.25 -7.44
N GLY A 79 4.59 9.19 -6.48
CA GLY A 79 4.80 9.71 -5.13
C GLY A 79 5.09 11.22 -5.04
N THR A 80 4.98 11.93 -6.16
CA THR A 80 5.48 13.29 -6.35
C THR A 80 4.44 14.39 -6.18
N ILE A 81 3.14 14.07 -6.06
CA ILE A 81 2.17 15.10 -5.73
C ILE A 81 2.23 15.33 -4.21
N ALA A 82 2.85 16.44 -3.86
CA ALA A 82 3.09 16.90 -2.50
C ALA A 82 1.81 17.11 -1.62
N GLY A 83 0.62 16.93 -2.19
CA GLY A 83 -0.66 17.14 -1.52
C GLY A 83 -0.91 16.21 -0.33
N PRO A 84 -1.10 14.89 -0.52
CA PRO A 84 -1.43 13.97 0.57
C PRO A 84 -0.34 13.88 1.62
N LYS A 85 0.94 13.82 1.21
CA LYS A 85 2.09 13.78 2.12
C LYS A 85 2.16 14.99 3.06
N SER A 86 1.66 16.14 2.63
CA SER A 86 1.62 17.33 3.46
C SER A 86 0.56 17.29 4.55
N LEU A 87 -0.43 16.40 4.46
CA LEU A 87 -1.48 16.19 5.45
C LEU A 87 -1.08 15.17 6.52
N GLU A 88 -0.11 14.29 6.25
CA GLU A 88 0.32 13.22 7.18
C GLU A 88 0.71 13.76 8.56
N HIS A 89 1.29 14.98 8.60
CA HIS A 89 1.68 15.61 9.86
C HIS A 89 0.50 16.19 10.63
N MET A 90 -0.62 16.45 9.98
CA MET A 90 -1.80 17.10 10.54
C MET A 90 -2.78 16.12 11.20
N VAL A 91 -2.72 14.83 10.79
CA VAL A 91 -3.64 13.79 11.23
C VAL A 91 -2.98 12.83 12.22
N ASP A 92 -3.79 12.11 13.00
CA ASP A 92 -3.31 11.17 14.02
C ASP A 92 -2.95 9.80 13.42
N THR A 93 -3.67 9.40 12.38
CA THR A 93 -3.49 8.10 11.72
C THR A 93 -3.44 8.29 10.21
N VAL A 94 -2.52 7.60 9.55
CA VAL A 94 -2.42 7.50 8.10
C VAL A 94 -2.44 6.04 7.71
N ILE A 95 -3.40 5.68 6.87
CA ILE A 95 -3.57 4.32 6.36
C ILE A 95 -3.43 4.36 4.85
N SER A 96 -2.51 3.58 4.30
CA SER A 96 -2.44 3.33 2.86
C SER A 96 -3.33 2.15 2.49
N PHE A 97 -3.96 2.27 1.33
CA PHE A 97 -4.76 1.22 0.73
C PHE A 97 -4.20 0.93 -0.66
N GLU A 98 -3.41 -0.13 -0.74
CA GLU A 98 -2.62 -0.44 -1.92
C GLU A 98 -3.21 -1.62 -2.69
N ARG A 99 -3.07 -1.58 -4.01
CA ARG A 99 -3.44 -2.66 -4.91
C ARG A 99 -2.18 -3.38 -5.37
N ASN A 100 -2.15 -4.70 -5.23
CA ASN A 100 -1.20 -5.54 -5.96
C ASN A 100 -1.72 -5.83 -7.39
N ASN A 101 -0.91 -6.43 -8.24
CA ASN A 101 -1.27 -6.76 -9.62
C ASN A 101 -2.49 -7.70 -9.72
N ASP A 102 -2.76 -8.48 -8.66
CA ASP A 102 -3.95 -9.32 -8.51
C ASP A 102 -5.09 -8.55 -7.81
N ASP A 103 -6.21 -9.20 -7.55
CA ASP A 103 -7.36 -8.62 -6.86
C ASP A 103 -7.15 -8.40 -5.35
N ILE A 104 -5.89 -8.52 -4.90
CA ILE A 104 -5.50 -8.36 -3.51
C ILE A 104 -5.33 -6.88 -3.18
N ARG A 105 -5.80 -6.51 -1.99
CA ARG A 105 -5.66 -5.17 -1.40
C ARG A 105 -4.97 -5.28 -0.05
N PHE A 106 -4.02 -4.39 0.16
CA PHE A 106 -3.31 -4.23 1.42
C PHE A 106 -3.75 -2.95 2.11
N LEU A 107 -4.10 -3.08 3.37
CA LEU A 107 -4.38 -1.96 4.26
C LEU A 107 -3.24 -1.88 5.27
N HIS A 108 -2.47 -0.82 5.21
CA HIS A 108 -1.24 -0.66 6.00
C HIS A 108 -1.23 0.69 6.73
N ALA A 109 -0.99 0.68 8.04
CA ALA A 109 -0.83 1.89 8.82
C ALA A 109 0.59 2.45 8.61
N GLN A 110 0.70 3.64 8.00
CA GLN A 110 1.98 4.36 7.85
C GLN A 110 2.29 5.24 9.06
N LYS A 111 1.24 5.70 9.75
CA LYS A 111 1.30 6.47 10.98
C LYS A 111 0.13 6.10 11.87
N ASN A 112 0.39 5.91 13.16
CA ASN A 112 -0.66 5.70 14.14
C ASN A 112 -0.20 6.21 15.51
N ARG A 113 -0.84 7.26 16.02
CA ARG A 113 -0.54 7.81 17.34
C ARG A 113 -1.10 6.99 18.48
N PHE A 114 -2.05 6.10 18.18
CA PHE A 114 -2.80 5.34 19.19
C PHE A 114 -2.38 3.87 19.30
N GLY A 115 -1.44 3.42 18.45
CA GLY A 115 -1.02 2.02 18.45
C GLY A 115 0.12 1.73 17.49
N ALA A 116 0.35 0.43 17.26
CA ALA A 116 1.37 -0.06 16.36
C ALA A 116 1.07 0.29 14.89
N ILE A 117 2.13 0.37 14.09
CA ILE A 117 2.05 0.59 12.64
C ILE A 117 2.38 -0.66 11.83
N ASP A 118 2.82 -1.73 12.49
CA ASP A 118 3.25 -2.97 11.83
C ASP A 118 2.08 -3.87 11.41
N GLU A 119 0.84 -3.48 11.77
CA GLU A 119 -0.36 -4.24 11.43
C GLU A 119 -0.71 -4.05 9.95
N ILE A 120 -0.97 -5.18 9.28
CA ILE A 120 -1.40 -5.21 7.88
C ILE A 120 -2.72 -5.97 7.73
N GLY A 121 -3.68 -5.35 7.07
CA GLY A 121 -4.92 -5.99 6.63
C GLY A 121 -4.79 -6.46 5.19
N ILE A 122 -5.14 -7.71 4.90
CA ILE A 122 -5.12 -8.28 3.56
C ILE A 122 -6.55 -8.64 3.15
N PHE A 123 -6.97 -8.14 2.01
CA PHE A 123 -8.31 -8.32 1.48
C PHE A 123 -8.26 -8.77 0.03
N ASN A 124 -9.26 -9.52 -0.38
CA ASN A 124 -9.51 -9.86 -1.77
C ASN A 124 -10.71 -9.05 -2.29
N MET A 125 -10.55 -8.41 -3.45
CA MET A 125 -11.65 -7.74 -4.13
C MET A 125 -12.47 -8.77 -4.88
N THR A 126 -13.76 -8.84 -4.57
CA THR A 126 -14.71 -9.76 -5.19
C THR A 126 -15.94 -9.01 -5.69
N GLU A 127 -16.81 -9.67 -6.42
CA GLU A 127 -18.13 -9.12 -6.81
C GLU A 127 -18.98 -8.70 -5.61
N LYS A 128 -18.75 -9.29 -4.44
CA LYS A 128 -19.41 -8.94 -3.17
C LYS A 128 -18.69 -7.84 -2.38
N GLY A 129 -17.63 -7.25 -2.94
CA GLY A 129 -16.78 -6.27 -2.29
C GLY A 129 -15.51 -6.87 -1.69
N LEU A 130 -14.94 -6.19 -0.71
CA LEU A 130 -13.70 -6.58 -0.03
C LEU A 130 -13.98 -7.68 0.99
N LEU A 131 -13.34 -8.82 0.81
CA LEU A 131 -13.38 -9.94 1.75
C LEU A 131 -12.01 -10.12 2.42
N PRO A 132 -11.96 -10.27 3.76
CA PRO A 132 -10.68 -10.46 4.46
C PRO A 132 -10.04 -11.80 4.07
N VAL A 133 -8.73 -11.80 3.89
CA VAL A 133 -7.92 -13.00 3.66
C VAL A 133 -7.35 -13.46 5.00
N TYR A 134 -7.80 -14.62 5.47
CA TYR A 134 -7.35 -15.19 6.74
C TYR A 134 -6.10 -16.07 6.55
N ASP A 135 -6.04 -16.85 5.47
CA ASP A 135 -4.87 -17.66 5.14
C ASP A 135 -3.90 -16.85 4.27
N THR A 136 -3.06 -16.08 4.92
CA THR A 136 -2.03 -15.28 4.26
C THR A 136 -0.81 -16.10 3.86
N ALA A 137 -0.60 -17.25 4.49
CA ALA A 137 0.57 -18.09 4.25
C ALA A 137 0.55 -18.68 2.84
N SER A 138 -0.62 -19.02 2.30
CA SER A 138 -0.74 -19.61 0.96
C SER A 138 -1.03 -18.61 -0.15
N LEU A 139 -1.13 -17.32 0.17
CA LEU A 139 -1.60 -16.27 -0.74
C LEU A 139 -0.76 -16.16 -2.03
N PHE A 140 0.55 -16.30 -1.90
CA PHE A 140 1.51 -16.16 -3.00
C PHE A 140 2.16 -17.50 -3.41
N LEU A 141 1.58 -18.61 -2.98
CA LEU A 141 2.05 -19.92 -3.38
C LEU A 141 1.31 -20.41 -4.63
N THR A 142 2.05 -20.88 -5.60
CA THR A 142 1.46 -21.53 -6.76
C THR A 142 0.82 -22.85 -6.36
N LYS A 143 -0.49 -22.98 -6.54
CA LYS A 143 -1.20 -24.24 -6.27
C LYS A 143 -0.80 -25.27 -7.31
N ARG A 144 -0.06 -26.31 -6.88
CA ARG A 144 0.35 -27.45 -7.71
C ARG A 144 -0.34 -28.72 -7.22
N LYS A 145 -0.70 -29.58 -8.16
CA LYS A 145 -1.21 -30.93 -7.84
C LYS A 145 -0.07 -31.92 -7.67
N ASP A 146 1.07 -31.67 -8.29
CA ASP A 146 2.21 -32.54 -8.35
C ASP A 146 3.34 -32.08 -7.41
N LYS A 147 4.37 -32.93 -7.29
CA LYS A 147 5.58 -32.64 -6.52
C LYS A 147 6.23 -31.34 -7.02
N GLN A 148 6.71 -30.53 -6.09
CA GLN A 148 7.41 -29.29 -6.38
C GLN A 148 8.60 -29.55 -7.32
N PRO A 149 8.72 -28.78 -8.43
CA PRO A 149 9.82 -28.94 -9.37
C PRO A 149 11.15 -28.48 -8.73
N SER A 150 12.26 -29.00 -9.25
CA SER A 150 13.59 -28.49 -8.90
C SER A 150 13.72 -27.03 -9.23
N GLY A 151 14.51 -26.30 -8.43
CA GLY A 151 14.69 -24.85 -8.60
C GLY A 151 13.57 -24.00 -7.97
N VAL A 152 12.63 -24.60 -7.26
CA VAL A 152 11.55 -23.89 -6.59
C VAL A 152 11.63 -24.09 -5.08
N ILE A 153 11.57 -23.01 -4.34
CA ILE A 153 11.55 -23.05 -2.87
C ILE A 153 10.51 -22.04 -2.32
N CYS A 154 9.83 -22.45 -1.25
CA CYS A 154 8.99 -21.53 -0.48
C CYS A 154 9.78 -21.01 0.71
N THR A 155 9.71 -19.70 0.93
CA THR A 155 10.38 -19.04 2.06
C THR A 155 9.42 -18.11 2.77
N PRO A 156 9.47 -18.03 4.12
CA PRO A 156 8.70 -17.05 4.86
C PRO A 156 9.32 -15.65 4.70
N VAL A 157 8.46 -14.66 4.50
CA VAL A 157 8.80 -13.24 4.49
C VAL A 157 7.88 -12.53 5.49
N PHE A 158 8.45 -11.61 6.26
CA PHE A 158 7.65 -10.74 7.11
C PHE A 158 7.12 -9.58 6.29
N GLU A 159 5.80 -9.40 6.35
CA GLU A 159 5.11 -8.24 5.83
C GLU A 159 4.33 -7.61 6.98
N GLY A 160 4.88 -6.52 7.53
CA GLY A 160 4.43 -5.99 8.81
C GLY A 160 4.53 -7.03 9.94
N SER A 161 3.45 -7.24 10.67
CA SER A 161 3.34 -8.24 11.74
C SER A 161 3.02 -9.66 11.26
N ARG A 162 2.78 -9.86 9.95
CA ARG A 162 2.38 -11.14 9.38
C ARG A 162 3.51 -11.85 8.67
N VAL A 163 3.44 -13.17 8.70
CA VAL A 163 4.31 -14.04 7.89
C VAL A 163 3.55 -14.43 6.62
N VAL A 164 4.15 -14.16 5.50
CA VAL A 164 3.66 -14.53 4.18
C VAL A 164 4.65 -15.51 3.56
N MET A 165 4.16 -16.59 2.97
CA MET A 165 5.02 -17.51 2.23
C MET A 165 5.13 -17.04 0.79
N VAL A 166 6.34 -16.84 0.31
CA VAL A 166 6.62 -16.51 -1.09
C VAL A 166 7.34 -17.67 -1.76
N GLU A 167 7.07 -17.88 -3.03
CA GLU A 167 7.74 -18.87 -3.84
C GLU A 167 8.88 -18.20 -4.61
N ILE A 168 10.11 -18.69 -4.44
CA ILE A 168 11.26 -18.29 -5.23
C ILE A 168 11.55 -19.39 -6.24
N GLN A 169 11.66 -19.00 -7.49
CA GLN A 169 11.98 -19.86 -8.61
C GLN A 169 13.36 -19.47 -9.14
N ALA A 170 14.26 -20.42 -9.25
CA ALA A 170 15.61 -20.23 -9.77
C ALA A 170 15.90 -21.22 -10.89
N LEU A 171 16.49 -20.72 -11.98
CA LEU A 171 16.92 -21.53 -13.10
C LEU A 171 18.32 -21.08 -13.51
N THR A 172 19.18 -22.07 -13.77
CA THR A 172 20.48 -21.83 -14.40
C THR A 172 20.47 -22.39 -15.82
N VAL A 173 21.03 -21.65 -16.76
CA VAL A 173 21.14 -22.04 -18.16
C VAL A 173 22.53 -21.71 -18.63
N GLN A 174 23.15 -22.63 -19.45
CA GLN A 174 24.45 -22.36 -20.06
C GLN A 174 24.47 -21.00 -20.78
N ALA A 175 25.39 -20.14 -20.40
CA ALA A 175 25.49 -18.81 -20.98
C ALA A 175 25.88 -18.89 -22.45
N LYS A 176 25.16 -18.17 -23.32
CA LYS A 176 25.49 -18.06 -24.72
C LYS A 176 26.59 -17.07 -25.04
N ALA A 177 26.90 -16.19 -24.07
CA ALA A 177 27.96 -15.18 -24.14
C ALA A 177 29.11 -15.52 -23.19
N SER A 178 30.24 -14.89 -23.40
CA SER A 178 31.44 -15.07 -22.55
C SER A 178 31.27 -14.57 -21.09
N LEU A 179 30.19 -13.87 -20.79
CA LEU A 179 29.85 -13.36 -19.47
C LEU A 179 28.49 -13.87 -19.05
N SER A 180 28.40 -14.43 -17.85
CA SER A 180 27.12 -14.82 -17.24
C SER A 180 26.28 -13.60 -16.93
N ARG A 181 24.97 -13.74 -17.04
CA ARG A 181 23.98 -12.69 -16.78
C ARG A 181 23.02 -13.12 -15.68
N VAL A 182 22.57 -12.13 -14.90
CA VAL A 182 21.54 -12.33 -13.89
C VAL A 182 20.28 -11.60 -14.30
N TYR A 183 19.19 -12.34 -14.41
CA TYR A 183 17.86 -11.83 -14.74
C TYR A 183 16.95 -11.97 -13.53
N SER A 184 16.47 -10.85 -13.01
CA SER A 184 15.52 -10.81 -11.90
C SER A 184 14.70 -9.52 -11.94
N GLU A 185 13.40 -9.62 -11.62
CA GLU A 185 12.51 -8.46 -11.59
C GLU A 185 12.34 -7.87 -10.18
N LYS A 186 12.34 -8.72 -9.14
CA LYS A 186 12.00 -8.31 -7.76
C LYS A 186 13.19 -8.38 -6.80
N ILE A 187 14.31 -8.92 -7.21
CA ILE A 187 15.52 -9.01 -6.37
C ILE A 187 16.66 -8.29 -7.11
N ASP A 188 17.41 -7.49 -6.37
CA ASP A 188 18.60 -6.81 -6.89
C ASP A 188 19.60 -7.83 -7.50
N SER A 189 19.97 -7.64 -8.76
CA SER A 189 20.86 -8.55 -9.51
C SER A 189 22.24 -8.63 -8.88
N GLY A 190 22.75 -7.55 -8.30
CA GLY A 190 24.02 -7.54 -7.58
C GLY A 190 23.95 -8.38 -6.29
N ARG A 191 22.80 -8.41 -5.61
CA ARG A 191 22.60 -9.30 -4.46
C ARG A 191 22.64 -10.76 -4.88
N ILE A 192 22.00 -11.11 -6.00
CA ILE A 192 22.01 -12.48 -6.53
C ILE A 192 23.44 -12.88 -6.91
N SER A 193 24.19 -12.02 -7.60
CA SER A 193 25.57 -12.27 -7.98
C SER A 193 26.47 -12.52 -6.75
N ARG A 194 26.30 -11.77 -5.68
CA ARG A 194 27.03 -11.99 -4.42
C ARG A 194 26.70 -13.34 -3.77
N ILE A 195 25.43 -13.71 -3.77
CA ILE A 195 24.98 -15.02 -3.25
C ILE A 195 25.54 -16.15 -4.10
N ALA A 196 25.48 -16.04 -5.43
CA ALA A 196 26.03 -17.02 -6.36
C ALA A 196 27.53 -17.22 -6.11
N ALA A 197 28.31 -16.15 -5.97
CA ALA A 197 29.74 -16.22 -5.66
C ALA A 197 30.03 -16.94 -4.32
N VAL A 198 29.20 -16.72 -3.29
CA VAL A 198 29.32 -17.44 -2.02
C VAL A 198 29.04 -18.93 -2.19
N ILE A 199 27.98 -19.29 -2.92
CA ILE A 199 27.61 -20.69 -3.19
C ILE A 199 28.72 -21.35 -4.01
N GLU A 200 29.24 -20.68 -5.03
CA GLU A 200 30.35 -21.18 -5.85
C GLU A 200 31.55 -21.50 -4.97
N LYS A 201 31.95 -20.56 -4.11
CA LYS A 201 33.11 -20.71 -3.22
C LYS A 201 32.92 -21.79 -2.16
N ARG A 202 31.71 -21.94 -1.60
CA ARG A 202 31.44 -22.84 -0.46
C ARG A 202 30.98 -24.22 -0.85
N CYS A 203 30.24 -24.32 -1.97
CA CYS A 203 29.62 -25.57 -2.42
C CYS A 203 30.33 -26.19 -3.63
N GLY A 204 31.28 -25.50 -4.24
CA GLY A 204 31.99 -25.97 -5.43
C GLY A 204 31.12 -25.99 -6.71
N LEU A 205 29.99 -25.29 -6.69
CA LEU A 205 29.12 -25.12 -7.87
C LEU A 205 29.67 -23.97 -8.71
N VAL A 206 29.75 -24.15 -10.03
CA VAL A 206 30.26 -23.13 -10.94
C VAL A 206 29.11 -22.39 -11.61
N PHE A 207 29.07 -21.06 -11.46
CA PHE A 207 28.09 -20.19 -12.09
C PHE A 207 28.69 -19.21 -13.11
N SER A 208 30.02 -19.20 -13.25
CA SER A 208 30.72 -18.27 -14.15
C SER A 208 30.35 -18.42 -15.62
N ASP A 209 29.88 -19.58 -16.03
CA ASP A 209 29.43 -19.93 -17.39
C ASP A 209 27.91 -20.13 -17.48
N GLN A 210 27.15 -19.71 -16.45
CA GLN A 210 25.69 -19.90 -16.37
C GLN A 210 24.97 -18.55 -16.30
N ASP A 211 23.93 -18.40 -17.11
CA ASP A 211 22.92 -17.34 -16.91
C ASP A 211 21.98 -17.75 -15.78
N LEU A 212 21.71 -16.83 -14.87
CA LEU A 212 20.86 -17.03 -13.70
C LEU A 212 19.53 -16.31 -13.89
N TYR A 213 18.45 -17.04 -13.80
CA TYR A 213 17.08 -16.53 -13.85
C TYR A 213 16.43 -16.73 -12.48
N ILE A 214 16.05 -15.62 -11.82
CA ILE A 214 15.40 -15.67 -10.51
C ILE A 214 14.08 -14.92 -10.59
N ASN A 215 13.01 -15.58 -10.18
CA ASN A 215 11.68 -15.00 -10.09
C ASN A 215 11.13 -15.19 -8.68
N VAL A 216 10.40 -14.19 -8.19
CA VAL A 216 9.63 -14.25 -6.95
C VAL A 216 8.16 -14.20 -7.33
N ALA A 217 7.45 -15.30 -7.11
CA ALA A 217 6.02 -15.35 -7.28
C ALA A 217 5.34 -14.71 -6.06
N GLY A 218 4.58 -13.63 -6.33
CA GLY A 218 3.89 -12.84 -5.32
C GLY A 218 3.85 -11.36 -5.65
#